data_597b77ffbdb6bc08b7ab0f2cfacd5dc6
#
_entry.id   597b77ffbdb6bc08b7ab0f2cfacd5dc6
#
_cell.length_a   1.000
_cell.length_b   1.000
_cell.length_c   1.000
_cell.angle_alpha   90.00
_cell.angle_beta   90.00
_cell.angle_gamma   90.00
#
_symmetry.space_group_name_H-M   'P 1'
#
loop_
_entity.id
_entity.type
_entity.pdbx_description
1 polymer ?
#
loop_
_entity_poly.entity_id
_entity_poly.type
_entity_poly.pdbx_seq_one_letter_code
_entity_poly.pdbx_strand_id
1 'polypeptide(L)'
;AGDWYRPEFYANGDLERTQCIAREAHQVRSSLGLIDVSTLGKFQINGSGAAELLERIYTGRFKKLAVGRYRYGVALDESGVIVEDGVLARLASDQFYVTATSSGASAFYREMQRWALVWNLDVTLNNTTGHLAALSLAGPNARNALQPLTNVDLSPEAFPYQGVRRGQVAGVE
;
A
#
# COMPACT_ATOMS: atom_id res chain seq x y z
N ALA A 1 -2.72 -5.90 15.19
CA ALA A 1 -2.09 -4.69 14.70
C ALA A 1 -3.05 -3.52 14.89
N GLY A 2 -2.70 -2.57 15.76
CA GLY A 2 -3.63 -1.53 16.20
C GLY A 2 -4.89 -2.15 16.80
N ASP A 3 -6.07 -1.65 16.40
CA ASP A 3 -7.37 -2.16 16.86
C ASP A 3 -7.85 -3.38 16.05
N TRP A 4 -7.00 -3.94 15.19
CA TRP A 4 -7.37 -5.01 14.28
C TRP A 4 -6.78 -6.36 14.70
N TYR A 5 -7.61 -7.41 14.67
CA TYR A 5 -7.14 -8.79 14.77
C TYR A 5 -6.61 -9.26 13.42
N ARG A 6 -5.43 -9.88 13.43
CA ARG A 6 -4.81 -10.49 12.25
C ARG A 6 -4.34 -11.90 12.63
N PRO A 7 -4.50 -12.89 11.73
CA PRO A 7 -3.94 -14.21 11.99
C PRO A 7 -2.42 -14.12 12.06
N GLU A 8 -1.83 -14.80 13.02
CA GLU A 8 -0.39 -14.95 13.14
C GLU A 8 0.13 -16.09 12.26
N PHE A 9 -0.65 -17.15 12.18
CA PHE A 9 -0.42 -18.32 11.33
C PHE A 9 -1.75 -19.04 11.09
N TYR A 10 -1.77 -19.93 10.12
CA TYR A 10 -2.90 -20.82 9.86
C TYR A 10 -2.57 -22.25 10.33
N ALA A 11 -3.38 -22.79 11.23
CA ALA A 11 -3.22 -24.13 11.73
C ALA A 11 -3.32 -25.17 10.59
N ASN A 12 -2.46 -26.19 10.64
CA ASN A 12 -2.42 -27.23 9.63
C ASN A 12 -2.16 -28.61 10.26
N GLY A 13 -3.23 -29.34 10.52
CA GLY A 13 -3.17 -30.62 11.21
C GLY A 13 -2.55 -30.46 12.60
N ASP A 14 -1.68 -31.39 12.96
CA ASP A 14 -1.01 -31.45 14.26
C ASP A 14 0.34 -30.71 14.29
N LEU A 15 0.60 -29.85 13.30
CA LEU A 15 1.85 -29.09 13.25
C LEU A 15 1.90 -28.03 14.36
N GLU A 16 3.04 -27.93 15.00
CA GLU A 16 3.32 -26.89 15.97
C GLU A 16 3.34 -25.50 15.31
N ARG A 17 3.05 -24.43 16.09
CA ARG A 17 3.02 -23.04 15.63
C ARG A 17 4.24 -22.65 14.77
N THR A 18 5.44 -22.97 15.23
CA THR A 18 6.69 -22.65 14.52
C THR A 18 6.81 -23.37 13.18
N GLN A 19 6.31 -24.61 13.10
CA GLN A 19 6.29 -25.39 11.86
C GLN A 19 5.27 -24.83 10.86
N CYS A 20 4.09 -24.40 11.33
CA CYS A 20 3.10 -23.71 10.49
C CYS A 20 3.68 -22.43 9.89
N ILE A 21 4.29 -21.58 10.70
CA ILE A 21 4.93 -20.31 10.26
C ILE A 21 6.04 -20.59 9.24
N ALA A 22 6.93 -21.54 9.52
CA ALA A 22 8.02 -21.90 8.62
C ALA A 22 7.51 -22.42 7.27
N ARG A 23 6.45 -23.24 7.29
CA ARG A 23 5.80 -23.77 6.09
C ARG A 23 5.17 -22.65 5.24
N GLU A 24 4.43 -21.75 5.86
CA GLU A 24 3.83 -20.61 5.16
C GLU A 24 4.89 -19.71 4.52
N ALA A 25 5.94 -19.38 5.26
CA ALA A 25 7.06 -18.58 4.75
C ALA A 25 7.77 -19.28 3.57
N HIS A 26 7.97 -20.60 3.67
CA HIS A 26 8.56 -21.40 2.58
C HIS A 26 7.64 -21.41 1.36
N GLN A 27 6.32 -21.58 1.54
CA GLN A 27 5.34 -21.60 0.47
C GLN A 27 5.36 -20.28 -0.32
N VAL A 28 5.38 -19.12 0.36
CA VAL A 28 5.47 -17.83 -0.31
C VAL A 28 6.76 -17.68 -1.11
N ARG A 29 7.89 -18.16 -0.59
CA ARG A 29 9.20 -18.04 -1.26
C ARG A 29 9.36 -18.99 -2.44
N SER A 30 8.80 -20.21 -2.34
CA SER A 30 8.94 -21.24 -3.39
C SER A 30 7.83 -21.23 -4.44
N SER A 31 6.67 -20.66 -4.12
CA SER A 31 5.49 -20.66 -4.99
C SER A 31 4.73 -19.35 -4.92
N LEU A 32 3.70 -19.28 -4.08
CA LEU A 32 2.93 -18.06 -3.85
C LEU A 32 2.21 -18.13 -2.50
N GLY A 33 1.85 -16.95 -1.99
CA GLY A 33 0.95 -16.79 -0.86
C GLY A 33 0.08 -15.56 -1.03
N LEU A 34 -1.11 -15.62 -0.46
CA LEU A 34 -2.06 -14.52 -0.40
C LEU A 34 -2.30 -14.17 1.07
N ILE A 35 -2.21 -12.88 1.39
CA ILE A 35 -2.51 -12.38 2.74
C ILE A 35 -3.43 -11.17 2.68
N ASP A 36 -4.42 -11.13 3.56
CA ASP A 36 -5.26 -9.95 3.79
C ASP A 36 -4.45 -8.89 4.57
N VAL A 37 -4.26 -7.75 3.95
CA VAL A 37 -3.60 -6.56 4.52
C VAL A 37 -4.55 -5.37 4.59
N SER A 38 -5.87 -5.62 4.60
CA SER A 38 -6.90 -4.58 4.63
C SER A 38 -6.83 -3.67 5.85
N THR A 39 -6.10 -4.07 6.88
CA THR A 39 -5.88 -3.25 8.09
C THR A 39 -4.92 -2.08 7.88
N LEU A 40 -4.15 -2.06 6.78
CA LEU A 40 -3.30 -0.92 6.43
C LEU A 40 -4.13 0.34 6.27
N GLY A 41 -3.62 1.47 6.73
CA GLY A 41 -4.17 2.77 6.39
C GLY A 41 -4.18 2.96 4.88
N LYS A 42 -5.27 3.52 4.34
CA LYS A 42 -5.43 3.78 2.91
C LYS A 42 -6.02 5.17 2.73
N PHE A 43 -5.25 6.05 2.09
CA PHE A 43 -5.62 7.44 1.90
C PHE A 43 -5.63 7.79 0.42
N GLN A 44 -6.65 8.52 0.01
CA GLN A 44 -6.67 9.19 -1.29
C GLN A 44 -6.37 10.67 -1.08
N ILE A 45 -5.42 11.19 -1.86
CA ILE A 45 -4.99 12.58 -1.81
C ILE A 45 -5.16 13.15 -3.21
N ASN A 46 -6.02 14.16 -3.32
CA ASN A 46 -6.38 14.76 -4.60
C ASN A 46 -6.17 16.27 -4.52
N GLY A 47 -5.81 16.88 -5.64
CA GLY A 47 -5.65 18.32 -5.77
C GLY A 47 -4.28 18.74 -6.30
N SER A 48 -4.18 19.98 -6.74
CA SER A 48 -2.97 20.53 -7.35
C SER A 48 -1.77 20.54 -6.41
N GLY A 49 -2.01 20.61 -5.10
CA GLY A 49 -1.00 20.55 -4.04
C GLY A 49 -0.62 19.14 -3.58
N ALA A 50 -1.24 18.06 -4.11
CA ALA A 50 -1.04 16.71 -3.61
C ALA A 50 0.42 16.25 -3.68
N ALA A 51 1.09 16.44 -4.81
CA ALA A 51 2.50 16.08 -4.98
C ALA A 51 3.42 16.90 -4.07
N GLU A 52 3.09 18.18 -3.82
CA GLU A 52 3.81 19.07 -2.89
C GLU A 52 3.68 18.57 -1.45
N LEU A 53 2.46 18.25 -1.01
CA LEU A 53 2.21 17.71 0.32
C LEU A 53 3.07 16.47 0.58
N LEU A 54 3.03 15.52 -0.36
CA LEU A 54 3.78 14.27 -0.22
C LEU A 54 5.30 14.48 -0.25
N GLU A 55 5.80 15.40 -1.08
CA GLU A 55 7.24 15.72 -1.16
C GLU A 55 7.77 16.38 0.13
N ARG A 56 6.92 17.11 0.87
CA ARG A 56 7.31 17.73 2.15
C ARG A 56 7.22 16.79 3.34
N ILE A 57 6.29 15.82 3.30
CA ILE A 57 6.09 14.88 4.41
C ILE A 57 7.06 13.70 4.32
N TYR A 58 7.28 13.18 3.12
CA TYR A 58 8.09 11.97 2.90
C TYR A 58 9.46 12.29 2.33
N THR A 59 10.43 11.46 2.60
CA THR A 59 11.82 11.62 2.13
C THR A 59 12.00 11.41 0.61
N GLY A 60 10.95 11.03 -0.13
CA GLY A 60 11.00 10.73 -1.55
C GLY A 60 10.76 11.94 -2.47
N ARG A 61 11.07 11.80 -3.77
CA ARG A 61 10.78 12.81 -4.81
C ARG A 61 9.44 12.52 -5.48
N PHE A 62 8.33 12.89 -4.83
CA PHE A 62 6.98 12.53 -5.29
C PHE A 62 6.46 13.45 -6.40
N LYS A 63 6.92 14.67 -6.50
CA LYS A 63 6.68 15.55 -7.65
C LYS A 63 7.17 14.95 -8.98
N LYS A 64 8.26 14.15 -8.93
CA LYS A 64 8.84 13.48 -10.09
C LYS A 64 8.34 12.04 -10.30
N LEU A 65 7.43 11.56 -9.46
CA LEU A 65 6.83 10.24 -9.63
C LEU A 65 5.90 10.27 -10.86
N ALA A 66 6.14 9.39 -11.83
CA ALA A 66 5.30 9.31 -13.02
C ALA A 66 3.90 8.73 -12.68
N VAL A 67 2.89 9.15 -13.42
CA VAL A 67 1.54 8.55 -13.36
C VAL A 67 1.61 7.05 -13.68
N GLY A 68 0.86 6.24 -12.96
CA GLY A 68 0.88 4.79 -13.10
C GLY A 68 2.09 4.11 -12.45
N ARG A 69 2.78 4.81 -11.55
CA ARG A 69 3.93 4.29 -10.77
C ARG A 69 3.72 4.51 -9.28
N TYR A 70 4.37 3.68 -8.47
CA TYR A 70 4.45 3.91 -7.03
C TYR A 70 5.90 4.04 -6.56
N ARG A 71 6.06 4.56 -5.37
CA ARG A 71 7.32 4.59 -4.63
C ARG A 71 7.05 4.31 -3.16
N TYR A 72 7.97 3.61 -2.52
CA TYR A 72 7.99 3.50 -1.07
C TYR A 72 8.49 4.81 -0.47
N GLY A 73 7.82 5.30 0.56
CA GLY A 73 8.16 6.54 1.24
C GLY A 73 8.30 6.32 2.74
N VAL A 74 9.19 7.10 3.33
CA VAL A 74 9.42 7.14 4.79
C VAL A 74 9.17 8.57 5.23
N ALA A 75 8.30 8.77 6.22
CA ALA A 75 8.07 10.05 6.87
C ALA A 75 8.85 10.12 8.18
N LEU A 76 9.48 11.25 8.43
CA LEU A 76 10.31 11.49 9.60
C LEU A 76 9.73 12.64 10.43
N ASP A 77 9.98 12.63 11.72
CA ASP A 77 9.83 13.81 12.58
C ASP A 77 11.05 14.75 12.46
N GLU A 78 11.01 15.86 13.19
CA GLU A 78 12.07 16.87 13.18
C GLU A 78 13.40 16.35 13.76
N SER A 79 13.37 15.23 14.49
CA SER A 79 14.56 14.57 15.06
C SER A 79 15.15 13.53 14.10
N GLY A 80 14.50 13.28 12.96
CA GLY A 80 14.90 12.27 11.98
C GLY A 80 14.42 10.85 12.34
N VAL A 81 13.51 10.70 13.31
CA VAL A 81 12.91 9.41 13.66
C VAL A 81 11.78 9.09 12.70
N ILE A 82 11.74 7.83 12.26
CA ILE A 82 10.67 7.34 11.38
C ILE A 82 9.34 7.33 12.15
N VAL A 83 8.37 8.09 11.66
CA VAL A 83 7.01 8.17 12.23
C VAL A 83 6.00 7.37 11.42
N GLU A 84 6.25 7.20 10.12
CA GLU A 84 5.38 6.42 9.23
C GLU A 84 6.14 5.99 7.97
N ASP A 85 5.68 4.91 7.37
CA ASP A 85 6.17 4.44 6.08
C ASP A 85 5.05 3.80 5.26
N GLY A 86 5.23 3.74 3.95
CA GLY A 86 4.22 3.12 3.10
C GLY A 86 4.47 3.27 1.61
N VAL A 87 3.49 2.83 0.86
CA VAL A 87 3.49 2.92 -0.60
C VAL A 87 2.69 4.14 -1.03
N LEU A 88 3.28 4.95 -1.91
CA LEU A 88 2.65 6.12 -2.49
C LEU A 88 2.55 5.93 -4.00
N ALA A 89 1.34 5.75 -4.51
CA ALA A 89 1.05 5.52 -5.92
C ALA A 89 0.47 6.78 -6.55
N ARG A 90 0.98 7.19 -7.72
CA ARG A 90 0.40 8.29 -8.49
C ARG A 90 -0.58 7.74 -9.51
N LEU A 91 -1.87 8.00 -9.32
CA LEU A 91 -2.95 7.49 -10.15
C LEU A 91 -3.29 8.42 -11.33
N ALA A 92 -3.15 9.73 -11.13
CA ALA A 92 -3.29 10.79 -12.15
C ALA A 92 -2.34 11.93 -11.81
N SER A 93 -2.37 13.02 -12.62
CA SER A 93 -1.49 14.19 -12.41
C SER A 93 -1.54 14.74 -11.00
N ASP A 94 -2.74 14.73 -10.40
CA ASP A 94 -3.12 15.34 -9.13
C ASP A 94 -3.78 14.36 -8.15
N GLN A 95 -3.68 13.03 -8.42
CA GLN A 95 -4.30 11.98 -7.61
C GLN A 95 -3.26 10.99 -7.12
N PHE A 96 -3.22 10.79 -5.82
CA PHE A 96 -2.36 9.81 -5.18
C PHE A 96 -3.16 8.87 -4.28
N TYR A 97 -2.69 7.63 -4.20
CA TYR A 97 -3.11 6.64 -3.22
C TYR A 97 -1.93 6.33 -2.31
N VAL A 98 -2.17 6.39 -1.01
CA VAL A 98 -1.11 6.24 0.01
C VAL A 98 -1.53 5.16 0.99
N THR A 99 -0.61 4.25 1.30
CA THR A 99 -0.78 3.31 2.40
C THR A 99 0.01 3.75 3.63
N ALA A 100 -0.47 3.36 4.80
CA ALA A 100 0.16 3.65 6.08
C ALA A 100 0.07 2.43 7.01
N THR A 101 0.93 2.39 8.03
CA THR A 101 0.94 1.34 9.05
C THR A 101 -0.38 1.29 9.80
N SER A 102 -0.95 0.08 9.99
CA SER A 102 -2.28 -0.11 10.59
C SER A 102 -2.45 0.62 11.93
N SER A 103 -1.46 0.56 12.81
CA SER A 103 -1.51 1.16 14.15
C SER A 103 -1.37 2.68 14.15
N GLY A 104 -0.62 3.24 13.19
CA GLY A 104 -0.34 4.67 13.07
C GLY A 104 -1.32 5.44 12.19
N ALA A 105 -2.09 4.74 11.34
CA ALA A 105 -2.86 5.32 10.25
C ALA A 105 -3.72 6.53 10.63
N SER A 106 -4.50 6.43 11.71
CA SER A 106 -5.41 7.50 12.12
C SER A 106 -4.67 8.74 12.62
N ALA A 107 -3.57 8.57 13.34
CA ALA A 107 -2.75 9.67 13.83
C ALA A 107 -2.04 10.36 12.67
N PHE A 108 -1.46 9.57 11.78
CA PHE A 108 -0.74 10.09 10.62
C PHE A 108 -1.68 10.79 9.62
N TYR A 109 -2.90 10.28 9.42
CA TYR A 109 -3.89 10.96 8.61
C TYR A 109 -4.22 12.37 9.13
N ARG A 110 -4.42 12.51 10.45
CA ARG A 110 -4.64 13.85 11.06
C ARG A 110 -3.43 14.76 10.90
N GLU A 111 -2.23 14.21 11.00
CA GLU A 111 -1.00 14.97 10.81
C GLU A 111 -0.87 15.49 9.38
N MET A 112 -1.19 14.65 8.38
CA MET A 112 -1.23 15.08 6.97
C MET A 112 -2.25 16.20 6.74
N GLN A 113 -3.45 16.10 7.36
CA GLN A 113 -4.47 17.16 7.28
C GLN A 113 -3.96 18.46 7.91
N ARG A 114 -3.31 18.38 9.07
CA ARG A 114 -2.72 19.53 9.74
C ARG A 114 -1.69 20.23 8.86
N TRP A 115 -0.78 19.50 8.24
CA TRP A 115 0.23 20.07 7.36
C TRP A 115 -0.37 20.65 6.08
N ALA A 116 -1.38 20.02 5.50
CA ALA A 116 -2.09 20.56 4.35
C ALA A 116 -2.66 21.96 4.65
N LEU A 117 -3.26 22.14 5.84
CA LEU A 117 -3.77 23.43 6.29
C LEU A 117 -2.65 24.42 6.59
N VAL A 118 -1.62 24.04 7.34
CA VAL A 118 -0.48 24.91 7.71
C VAL A 118 0.24 25.45 6.47
N TRP A 119 0.40 24.61 5.45
CA TRP A 119 1.05 25.02 4.20
C TRP A 119 0.10 25.61 3.17
N ASN A 120 -1.18 25.76 3.52
CA ASN A 120 -2.23 26.30 2.64
C ASN A 120 -2.22 25.64 1.25
N LEU A 121 -2.18 24.31 1.23
CA LEU A 121 -2.15 23.53 -0.01
C LEU A 121 -3.58 23.22 -0.50
N ASP A 122 -3.78 23.32 -1.80
CA ASP A 122 -5.02 22.90 -2.47
C ASP A 122 -5.05 21.38 -2.58
N VAL A 123 -5.54 20.72 -1.52
CA VAL A 123 -5.65 19.26 -1.43
C VAL A 123 -6.90 18.82 -0.70
N THR A 124 -7.43 17.68 -1.13
CA THR A 124 -8.47 16.94 -0.41
C THR A 124 -7.89 15.59 0.00
N LEU A 125 -7.98 15.28 1.29
CA LEU A 125 -7.57 14.00 1.84
C LEU A 125 -8.82 13.20 2.23
N ASN A 126 -8.90 11.95 1.76
CA ASN A 126 -9.97 11.02 2.10
C ASN A 126 -9.37 9.76 2.72
N ASN A 127 -9.82 9.40 3.91
CA ASN A 127 -9.47 8.13 4.54
C ASN A 127 -10.40 7.04 4.01
N THR A 128 -9.85 6.14 3.21
CA THR A 128 -10.58 5.02 2.60
C THR A 128 -10.26 3.68 3.26
N THR A 129 -9.66 3.68 4.43
CA THR A 129 -9.23 2.46 5.15
C THR A 129 -10.36 1.45 5.31
N GLY A 130 -11.55 1.90 5.71
CA GLY A 130 -12.71 1.03 5.89
C GLY A 130 -13.51 0.73 4.60
N HIS A 131 -13.15 1.34 3.47
CA HIS A 131 -13.89 1.21 2.21
C HIS A 131 -13.21 0.31 1.18
N LEU A 132 -11.91 0.11 1.31
CA LEU A 132 -11.11 -0.67 0.37
C LEU A 132 -10.49 -1.87 1.08
N ALA A 133 -10.70 -3.06 0.56
CA ALA A 133 -9.89 -4.22 0.92
C ALA A 133 -8.49 -4.10 0.28
N ALA A 134 -7.51 -4.73 0.90
CA ALA A 134 -6.17 -4.83 0.35
C ALA A 134 -5.64 -6.25 0.54
N LEU A 135 -5.24 -6.87 -0.56
CA LEU A 135 -4.66 -8.21 -0.57
C LEU A 135 -3.22 -8.12 -1.10
N SER A 136 -2.31 -8.79 -0.43
CA SER A 136 -0.94 -8.96 -0.90
C SER A 136 -0.77 -10.36 -1.47
N LEU A 137 -0.53 -10.45 -2.78
CA LEU A 137 -0.18 -11.69 -3.47
C LEU A 137 1.32 -11.66 -3.76
N ALA A 138 2.07 -12.56 -3.16
CA ALA A 138 3.52 -12.60 -3.24
C ALA A 138 4.04 -13.98 -3.62
N GLY A 139 5.25 -14.02 -4.21
CA GLY A 139 5.93 -15.25 -4.59
C GLY A 139 6.22 -15.35 -6.08
N PRO A 140 7.10 -16.26 -6.51
CA PRO A 140 7.53 -16.39 -7.90
C PRO A 140 6.38 -16.69 -8.88
N ASN A 141 5.32 -17.36 -8.45
CA ASN A 141 4.17 -17.72 -9.27
C ASN A 141 3.00 -16.71 -9.17
N ALA A 142 3.14 -15.62 -8.41
CA ALA A 142 2.05 -14.68 -8.14
C ALA A 142 1.47 -14.08 -9.43
N ARG A 143 2.31 -13.67 -10.39
CA ARG A 143 1.89 -13.11 -11.68
C ARG A 143 1.09 -14.10 -12.50
N ASN A 144 1.57 -15.34 -12.62
CA ASN A 144 0.92 -16.39 -13.39
C ASN A 144 -0.44 -16.78 -12.79
N ALA A 145 -0.55 -16.78 -11.46
CA ALA A 145 -1.79 -17.05 -10.74
C ALA A 145 -2.81 -15.91 -10.90
N LEU A 146 -2.36 -14.66 -10.94
CA LEU A 146 -3.24 -13.49 -11.05
C LEU A 146 -3.73 -13.25 -12.49
N GLN A 147 -2.91 -13.55 -13.51
CA GLN A 147 -3.23 -13.23 -14.91
C GLN A 147 -4.59 -13.75 -15.39
N PRO A 148 -5.02 -14.99 -15.10
CA PRO A 148 -6.34 -15.47 -15.54
C PRO A 148 -7.52 -14.83 -14.79
N LEU A 149 -7.27 -14.13 -13.69
CA LEU A 149 -8.28 -13.49 -12.84
C LEU A 149 -8.46 -12.00 -13.13
N THR A 150 -7.64 -11.40 -14.00
CA THR A 150 -7.67 -9.97 -14.28
C THR A 150 -7.72 -9.66 -15.76
N ASN A 151 -8.34 -8.53 -16.11
CA ASN A 151 -8.32 -7.97 -17.46
C ASN A 151 -7.08 -7.10 -17.73
N VAL A 152 -6.21 -6.93 -16.74
CA VAL A 152 -4.94 -6.19 -16.88
C VAL A 152 -3.87 -7.11 -17.45
N ASP A 153 -3.16 -6.65 -18.48
CA ASP A 153 -1.95 -7.32 -18.96
C ASP A 153 -0.85 -7.19 -17.88
N LEU A 154 -0.49 -8.32 -17.28
CA LEU A 154 0.54 -8.42 -16.26
C LEU A 154 1.93 -8.78 -16.83
N SER A 155 2.14 -8.73 -18.15
CA SER A 155 3.48 -8.92 -18.73
C SER A 155 4.49 -7.93 -18.13
N PRO A 156 5.79 -8.24 -18.07
CA PRO A 156 6.80 -7.33 -17.54
C PRO A 156 6.83 -5.98 -18.26
N GLU A 157 6.48 -5.94 -19.52
CA GLU A 157 6.42 -4.77 -20.39
C GLU A 157 5.24 -3.86 -20.04
N ALA A 158 4.04 -4.44 -19.90
CA ALA A 158 2.80 -3.69 -19.61
C ALA A 158 2.66 -3.34 -18.12
N PHE A 159 3.16 -4.22 -17.25
CA PHE A 159 3.13 -4.07 -15.80
C PHE A 159 4.53 -4.21 -15.19
N PRO A 160 5.42 -3.22 -15.43
CA PRO A 160 6.80 -3.25 -14.94
C PRO A 160 6.87 -3.10 -13.42
N TYR A 161 8.04 -3.40 -12.86
CA TYR A 161 8.31 -3.17 -11.43
C TYR A 161 7.91 -1.76 -11.00
N GLN A 162 7.25 -1.64 -9.86
CA GLN A 162 6.64 -0.41 -9.35
C GLN A 162 5.53 0.18 -10.25
N GLY A 163 4.96 -0.61 -11.13
CA GLY A 163 3.78 -0.24 -11.91
C GLY A 163 2.52 -0.20 -11.05
N VAL A 164 1.56 0.67 -11.44
CA VAL A 164 0.21 0.71 -10.88
C VAL A 164 -0.78 0.68 -12.04
N ARG A 165 -1.78 -0.17 -11.96
CA ARG A 165 -2.85 -0.28 -12.95
C ARG A 165 -4.19 -0.36 -12.26
N ARG A 166 -5.22 0.15 -12.91
CA ARG A 166 -6.61 -0.10 -12.56
C ARG A 166 -7.16 -1.17 -13.47
N GLY A 167 -8.00 -2.02 -12.93
CA GLY A 167 -8.66 -3.09 -13.68
C GLY A 167 -9.47 -3.98 -12.76
N GLN A 168 -10.09 -4.99 -13.33
CA GLN A 168 -10.89 -5.95 -12.58
C GLN A 168 -10.03 -7.13 -12.16
N VAL A 169 -10.27 -7.63 -10.96
CA VAL A 169 -9.69 -8.86 -10.43
C VAL A 169 -10.83 -9.76 -9.93
N ALA A 170 -10.97 -10.96 -10.48
CA ALA A 170 -12.04 -11.91 -10.16
C ALA A 170 -13.45 -11.29 -10.24
N GLY A 171 -13.67 -10.38 -11.20
CA GLY A 171 -14.96 -9.68 -11.39
C GLY A 171 -15.19 -8.48 -10.48
N VAL A 172 -14.24 -8.13 -9.62
CA VAL A 172 -14.29 -6.94 -8.74
C VAL A 172 -13.36 -5.86 -9.31
N GLU A 173 -13.86 -4.61 -9.34
CA GLU A 173 -13.10 -3.42 -9.75
C GLU A 173 -12.32 -2.84 -8.58
#